data_6fec82206a081c13d4463c071c339fa4
#
_entry.id   6fec82206a081c13d4463c071c339fa4
#
_cell.length_a   1.000
_cell.length_b   1.000
_cell.length_c   1.000
_cell.angle_alpha   90.00
_cell.angle_beta   90.00
_cell.angle_gamma   90.00
#
_symmetry.space_group_name_H-M   'P 1'
#
loop_
_entity.id
_entity.type
_entity.pdbx_description
1 polymer ?
#
loop_
_entity_poly.entity_id
_entity_poly.type
_entity_poly.pdbx_seq_one_letter_code
_entity_poly.pdbx_strand_id
1 'polypeptide(L)' 'MFGILIFNGGRPDVALEDGTLYGGLHCGDCFRYYENGWIDVRLEYNEDEWMLVCHGGHLPIRYGTQVNI' A
#
# COMPACT_ATOMS: atom_id res chain seq x y z
N MET A 1 7.36 -3.90 9.28
CA MET A 1 8.13 -4.63 8.26
C MET A 1 8.21 -3.78 7.00
N PHE A 2 9.39 -3.64 6.46
CA PHE A 2 9.59 -2.89 5.23
C PHE A 2 9.42 -3.79 4.02
N GLY A 3 8.92 -3.22 2.95
CA GLY A 3 8.77 -3.93 1.68
C GLY A 3 8.44 -2.98 0.55
N ILE A 4 8.07 -3.55 -0.58
CA ILE A 4 7.71 -2.82 -1.78
C ILE A 4 6.27 -3.12 -2.11
N LEU A 5 5.49 -2.08 -2.35
CA LEU A 5 4.09 -2.22 -2.72
C LEU A 5 4.00 -2.76 -4.14
N ILE A 6 3.26 -3.84 -4.31
CA ILE A 6 3.08 -4.49 -5.60
C ILE A 6 1.59 -4.76 -5.84
N PHE A 7 1.24 -5.07 -7.08
CA PHE A 7 -0.10 -5.55 -7.41
C PHE A 7 0.00 -7.03 -7.72
N ASN A 8 -0.68 -7.84 -6.94
CA ASN A 8 -0.55 -9.29 -7.06
C ASN A 8 -1.89 -9.98 -6.78
N GLY A 9 -2.32 -10.81 -7.72
CA GLY A 9 -3.55 -11.59 -7.53
C GLY A 9 -4.81 -10.73 -7.45
N GLY A 10 -4.84 -9.60 -8.16
CA GLY A 10 -6.02 -8.75 -8.22
C GLY A 10 -6.13 -7.74 -7.11
N ARG A 11 -5.09 -7.59 -6.27
CA ARG A 11 -5.09 -6.62 -5.18
C ARG A 11 -3.69 -6.16 -4.83
N PRO A 12 -3.57 -5.03 -4.14
CA PRO A 12 -2.27 -4.61 -3.62
C PRO A 12 -1.74 -5.61 -2.60
N ASP A 13 -0.44 -5.79 -2.61
CA ASP A 13 0.28 -6.67 -1.69
C ASP A 13 1.64 -6.04 -1.42
N VAL A 14 2.43 -6.66 -0.57
CA VAL A 14 3.76 -6.18 -0.24
C VAL A 14 4.77 -7.31 -0.43
N ALA A 15 5.79 -7.04 -1.23
CA ALA A 15 6.95 -7.91 -1.35
C ALA A 15 7.92 -7.54 -0.24
N LEU A 16 8.06 -8.43 0.75
CA LEU A 16 8.86 -8.17 1.93
C LEU A 16 10.35 -8.38 1.66
N GLU A 17 11.19 -7.80 2.50
CA GLU A 17 12.64 -7.84 2.33
C GLU A 17 13.22 -9.24 2.32
N ASP A 18 12.59 -10.18 3.02
CA ASP A 18 13.05 -11.57 3.09
C ASP A 18 12.65 -12.40 1.86
N GLY A 19 12.00 -11.79 0.88
CA GLY A 19 11.58 -12.46 -0.34
C GLY A 19 10.18 -13.07 -0.27
N THR A 20 9.50 -12.95 0.85
CA THR A 20 8.13 -13.44 0.98
C THR A 20 7.12 -12.35 0.64
N LEU A 21 5.87 -12.74 0.46
CA LEU A 21 4.76 -11.82 0.30
C LEU A 21 4.04 -11.62 1.62
N TYR A 22 3.52 -10.43 1.83
CA TYR A 22 2.70 -10.16 3.01
C TYR A 22 1.42 -11.01 2.99
N GLY A 23 0.86 -11.22 1.82
CA GLY A 23 -0.30 -12.10 1.67
C GLY A 23 -1.58 -11.39 1.25
N GLY A 24 -1.47 -10.18 0.74
CA GLY A 24 -2.61 -9.41 0.26
C GLY A 24 -3.06 -8.35 1.25
N LEU A 25 -3.22 -7.14 0.77
CA LEU A 25 -3.77 -6.04 1.55
C LEU A 25 -5.29 -6.00 1.35
N HIS A 26 -5.98 -5.49 2.35
CA HIS A 26 -7.44 -5.40 2.35
C HIS A 26 -7.88 -3.96 2.57
N CYS A 27 -9.12 -3.67 2.20
CA CYS A 27 -9.73 -2.38 2.53
C CYS A 27 -9.64 -2.13 4.03
N GLY A 28 -9.23 -0.93 4.41
CA GLY A 28 -9.09 -0.56 5.79
C GLY A 28 -7.71 -0.83 6.39
N ASP A 29 -6.84 -1.55 5.69
CA ASP A 29 -5.49 -1.77 6.17
C ASP A 29 -4.72 -0.46 6.18
N CYS A 30 -4.06 -0.19 7.31
CA CYS A 30 -3.26 1.01 7.50
C CYS A 30 -1.79 0.65 7.49
N PHE A 31 -0.99 1.49 6.83
CA PHE A 31 0.44 1.29 6.77
C PHE A 31 1.13 2.61 6.44
N ARG A 32 2.45 2.61 6.40
CA ARG A 32 3.22 3.77 6.01
C ARG A 32 3.70 3.64 4.58
N TYR A 33 3.56 4.70 3.83
CA TYR A 33 3.86 4.78 2.42
C TYR A 33 4.89 5.86 2.19
N TYR A 34 5.92 5.58 1.41
CA TYR A 34 7.00 6.55 1.21
C TYR A 34 6.73 7.43 -0.01
N GLU A 35 6.54 8.73 0.23
CA GLU A 35 6.44 9.73 -0.83
C GLU A 35 7.03 11.03 -0.30
N ASN A 36 8.33 11.26 -0.61
CA ASN A 36 9.08 12.37 -0.05
C ASN A 36 9.06 12.41 1.48
N GLY A 37 9.03 11.23 2.08
CA GLY A 37 8.89 11.03 3.51
C GLY A 37 7.82 9.99 3.78
N TRP A 38 7.76 9.51 5.00
CA TRP A 38 6.79 8.50 5.39
C TRP A 38 5.44 9.13 5.69
N ILE A 39 4.39 8.58 5.09
CA ILE A 39 3.02 9.07 5.23
C ILE A 39 2.15 7.93 5.75
N ASP A 40 1.33 8.21 6.75
CA ASP A 40 0.33 7.24 7.22
C ASP A 40 -0.81 7.20 6.22
N VAL A 41 -1.12 6.01 5.72
CA VAL A 41 -2.18 5.82 4.73
C VAL A 41 -3.08 4.67 5.13
N ARG A 42 -4.28 4.66 4.56
CA ARG A 42 -5.23 3.56 4.66
C ARG A 42 -5.61 3.13 3.26
N LEU A 43 -5.61 1.83 3.01
CA LEU A 43 -6.03 1.29 1.72
C LEU A 43 -7.55 1.26 1.64
N GLU A 44 -8.10 1.73 0.52
CA GLU A 44 -9.53 1.67 0.24
C GLU A 44 -9.76 1.20 -1.18
N TYR A 45 -10.92 0.63 -1.40
CA TYR A 45 -11.37 0.20 -2.72
C TYR A 45 -12.71 0.82 -3.00
N ASN A 46 -12.82 1.61 -4.06
CA ASN A 46 -14.04 2.33 -4.38
C ASN A 46 -14.18 2.45 -5.89
N GLU A 47 -15.37 2.15 -6.39
CA GLU A 47 -15.69 2.27 -7.83
C GLU A 47 -14.69 1.50 -8.70
N ASP A 48 -14.39 0.25 -8.30
CA ASP A 48 -13.47 -0.64 -9.00
C ASP A 48 -12.02 -0.13 -9.02
N GLU A 49 -11.66 0.72 -8.08
CA GLU A 49 -10.34 1.32 -8.03
C GLU A 49 -9.76 1.26 -6.63
N TRP A 50 -8.49 0.84 -6.54
CA TRP A 50 -7.74 0.87 -5.29
C TRP A 50 -7.16 2.26 -5.11
N MET A 51 -7.22 2.78 -3.89
CA MET A 51 -6.71 4.10 -3.57
C MET A 51 -6.14 4.13 -2.17
N LEU A 52 -5.29 5.12 -1.92
CA LEU A 52 -4.75 5.39 -0.60
C LEU A 52 -5.42 6.64 -0.05
N VAL A 53 -5.86 6.55 1.20
CA VAL A 53 -6.43 7.69 1.92
C VAL A 53 -5.43 8.14 2.96
N CYS A 54 -5.14 9.41 2.99
CA CYS A 54 -4.24 9.99 3.98
C CYS A 54 -4.87 11.24 4.58
N HIS A 55 -4.20 11.79 5.58
CA HIS A 55 -4.66 13.04 6.19
C HIS A 55 -4.61 14.14 5.11
N GLY A 56 -5.76 14.68 4.78
CA GLY A 56 -5.87 15.70 3.75
C GLY A 56 -6.33 15.24 2.39
N GLY A 57 -6.61 13.93 2.20
CA GLY A 57 -7.18 13.48 0.94
C GLY A 57 -6.70 12.14 0.46
N HIS A 58 -6.71 11.97 -0.84
CA HIS A 58 -6.34 10.73 -1.49
C HIS A 58 -4.98 10.86 -2.14
N LEU A 59 -4.25 9.73 -2.20
CA LEU A 59 -3.02 9.61 -2.96
C LEU A 59 -3.18 8.54 -4.02
N PRO A 60 -2.62 8.74 -5.22
CA PRO A 60 -2.56 7.65 -6.19
C PRO A 60 -1.61 6.57 -5.70
N ILE A 61 -1.95 5.32 -5.97
CA ILE A 61 -1.05 4.21 -5.66
C ILE A 61 0.03 4.14 -6.72
N ARG A 62 1.29 4.11 -6.27
CA ARG A 62 2.42 3.84 -7.15
C ARG A 62 3.05 2.54 -6.74
N TYR A 63 2.83 1.51 -7.53
CA TYR A 63 3.46 0.22 -7.28
C TYR A 63 4.96 0.33 -7.50
N GLY A 64 5.74 -0.34 -6.66
CA GLY A 64 7.17 -0.18 -6.62
C GLY A 64 7.65 0.77 -5.53
N THR A 65 6.72 1.37 -4.80
CA THR A 65 7.05 2.29 -3.71
C THR A 65 7.34 1.53 -2.43
N GLN A 66 8.23 2.05 -1.63
CA GLN A 66 8.53 1.48 -0.31
C GLN A 66 7.38 1.70 0.65
N VAL A 67 7.10 0.69 1.44
CA VAL A 67 6.08 0.75 2.49
C VAL A 67 6.62 0.12 3.77
N ASN A 68 6.02 0.46 4.88
CA ASN A 68 6.28 -0.17 6.17
C ASN A 68 4.95 -0.65 6.73
N ILE A 69 4.85 -1.93 6.91
CA ILE A 69 3.58 -2.57 7.24
C ILE A 69 3.66 -3.32 8.58
#